data_4dc6ee6848c191e39e5ce505d7e6561b
#
_entry.id   4dc6ee6848c191e39e5ce505d7e6561b
#
_cell.length_a   1.000
_cell.length_b   1.000
_cell.length_c   1.000
_cell.angle_alpha   90.00
_cell.angle_beta   90.00
_cell.angle_gamma   90.00
#
_symmetry.space_group_name_H-M   'P 1'
#
loop_
_entity.id
_entity.type
_entity.pdbx_description
1 polymer ?
#
loop_
_entity_poly.entity_id
_entity_poly.type
_entity_poly.pdbx_seq_one_letter_code
_entity_poly.pdbx_strand_id
1 'polypeptide(L)'
;MVSPSSNQKVAVVTGTSSGIGYETSLTLARNGFLTYATMRNLNKSGNIKSVAEKEKLPLKIVQLDVTDDGSVKNAMQSIIAEASRIDVLVNNAGYALNGAFEDLAMEELKAQYETNLFGVTRVTQAALPHHEKTEFWCHRKYQFRCGNHRGLSWRIRLC
;
A
#
# COMPACT_ATOMS: atom_id res chain seq x y z
N MET A 1 -17.85 7.50 -16.35
CA MET A 1 -17.15 7.44 -15.04
C MET A 1 -18.19 7.06 -14.01
N VAL A 2 -18.06 5.92 -13.35
CA VAL A 2 -19.00 5.49 -12.31
C VAL A 2 -18.59 6.20 -11.03
N SER A 3 -19.37 7.13 -10.54
CA SER A 3 -19.18 7.71 -9.20
C SER A 3 -19.33 6.58 -8.17
N PRO A 4 -18.47 6.50 -7.14
CA PRO A 4 -18.62 5.48 -6.11
C PRO A 4 -20.01 5.62 -5.47
N SER A 5 -20.70 4.51 -5.28
CA SER A 5 -21.94 4.52 -4.52
C SER A 5 -21.62 4.96 -3.09
N SER A 6 -22.50 5.71 -2.44
CA SER A 6 -22.30 6.32 -1.11
C SER A 6 -21.93 5.32 0.00
N ASN A 7 -21.99 4.01 -0.29
CA ASN A 7 -21.73 2.92 0.66
C ASN A 7 -20.55 2.01 0.24
N GLN A 8 -19.82 2.31 -0.85
CA GLN A 8 -18.73 1.47 -1.30
C GLN A 8 -17.48 1.71 -0.43
N LYS A 9 -16.96 0.66 0.19
CA LYS A 9 -15.71 0.72 0.98
C LYS A 9 -14.51 0.97 0.08
N VAL A 10 -13.56 1.77 0.57
CA VAL A 10 -12.38 2.21 -0.15
C VAL A 10 -11.13 1.59 0.45
N ALA A 11 -10.31 0.99 -0.39
CA ALA A 11 -9.01 0.42 0.01
C ALA A 11 -7.86 1.09 -0.76
N VAL A 12 -6.78 1.37 -0.05
CA VAL A 12 -5.52 1.84 -0.62
C VAL A 12 -4.44 0.81 -0.35
N VAL A 13 -3.74 0.36 -1.39
CA VAL A 13 -2.65 -0.62 -1.28
C VAL A 13 -1.38 -0.04 -1.86
N THR A 14 -0.28 -0.07 -1.11
CA THR A 14 1.02 0.40 -1.60
C THR A 14 1.88 -0.72 -2.17
N GLY A 15 2.68 -0.41 -3.22
CA GLY A 15 3.62 -1.37 -3.81
C GLY A 15 2.94 -2.49 -4.59
N THR A 16 2.04 -2.14 -5.51
CA THR A 16 1.15 -3.08 -6.22
C THR A 16 1.64 -3.50 -7.60
N SER A 17 2.87 -3.17 -7.98
CA SER A 17 3.40 -3.53 -9.31
C SER A 17 3.60 -5.02 -9.52
N SER A 18 3.72 -5.81 -8.44
CA SER A 18 3.91 -7.27 -8.47
C SER A 18 3.68 -7.88 -7.09
N GLY A 19 3.69 -9.21 -7.01
CA GLY A 19 3.71 -9.97 -5.76
C GLY A 19 2.46 -9.77 -4.92
N ILE A 20 2.63 -9.71 -3.60
CA ILE A 20 1.52 -9.69 -2.63
C ILE A 20 0.64 -8.46 -2.79
N GLY A 21 1.22 -7.27 -3.01
CA GLY A 21 0.43 -6.06 -3.22
C GLY A 21 -0.47 -6.12 -4.43
N TYR A 22 0.03 -6.70 -5.52
CA TYR A 22 -0.74 -6.95 -6.73
C TYR A 22 -1.96 -7.85 -6.46
N GLU A 23 -1.73 -9.03 -5.87
CA GLU A 23 -2.80 -10.00 -5.56
C GLU A 23 -3.79 -9.45 -4.51
N THR A 24 -3.30 -8.73 -3.51
CA THR A 24 -4.14 -8.08 -2.49
C THR A 24 -5.07 -7.06 -3.13
N SER A 25 -4.57 -6.25 -4.07
CA SER A 25 -5.37 -5.24 -4.75
C SER A 25 -6.49 -5.86 -5.58
N LEU A 26 -6.19 -6.91 -6.34
CA LEU A 26 -7.21 -7.65 -7.11
C LEU A 26 -8.23 -8.32 -6.20
N THR A 27 -7.76 -8.93 -5.11
CA THR A 27 -8.65 -9.60 -4.14
C THR A 27 -9.62 -8.62 -3.50
N LEU A 28 -9.15 -7.45 -3.06
CA LEU A 28 -10.00 -6.41 -2.48
C LEU A 28 -11.03 -5.91 -3.50
N ALA A 29 -10.60 -5.65 -4.74
CA ALA A 29 -11.49 -5.21 -5.80
C ALA A 29 -12.55 -6.25 -6.15
N ARG A 30 -12.20 -7.55 -6.22
CA ARG A 30 -13.13 -8.66 -6.42
C ARG A 30 -14.15 -8.79 -5.28
N ASN A 31 -13.79 -8.35 -4.08
CA ASN A 31 -14.69 -8.30 -2.92
C ASN A 31 -15.46 -6.97 -2.79
N GLY A 32 -15.52 -6.18 -3.87
CA GLY A 32 -16.37 -4.99 -3.96
C GLY A 32 -15.77 -3.72 -3.39
N PHE A 33 -14.52 -3.71 -2.94
CA PHE A 33 -13.84 -2.48 -2.53
C PHE A 33 -13.47 -1.64 -3.75
N LEU A 34 -13.75 -0.34 -3.72
CA LEU A 34 -13.04 0.58 -4.62
C LEU A 34 -11.57 0.60 -4.21
N THR A 35 -10.73 -0.02 -5.02
CA THR A 35 -9.33 -0.27 -4.65
C THR A 35 -8.39 0.65 -5.41
N TYR A 36 -7.63 1.45 -4.69
CA TYR A 36 -6.54 2.24 -5.23
C TYR A 36 -5.23 1.45 -5.12
N ALA A 37 -4.82 0.87 -6.24
CA ALA A 37 -3.56 0.17 -6.37
C ALA A 37 -2.45 1.18 -6.65
N THR A 38 -1.51 1.36 -5.71
CA THR A 38 -0.49 2.40 -5.85
C THR A 38 0.89 1.83 -6.11
N MET A 39 1.65 2.48 -6.98
CA MET A 39 3.01 2.07 -7.35
C MET A 39 3.86 3.27 -7.75
N ARG A 40 5.16 3.17 -7.52
CA ARG A 40 6.12 4.22 -7.87
C ARG A 40 6.24 4.45 -9.38
N ASN A 41 6.28 3.37 -10.15
CA ASN A 41 6.47 3.41 -11.59
C ASN A 41 5.21 2.89 -12.32
N LEU A 42 4.46 3.80 -12.94
CA LEU A 42 3.25 3.47 -13.68
C LEU A 42 3.48 2.62 -14.94
N ASN A 43 4.71 2.58 -15.49
CA ASN A 43 5.04 1.70 -16.62
C ASN A 43 4.87 0.21 -16.25
N LYS A 44 4.87 -0.13 -14.96
CA LYS A 44 4.64 -1.49 -14.45
C LYS A 44 3.17 -1.83 -14.21
N SER A 45 2.25 -0.92 -14.56
CA SER A 45 0.81 -1.09 -14.30
C SER A 45 0.08 -1.97 -15.32
N GLY A 46 0.71 -2.33 -16.45
CA GLY A 46 0.04 -2.99 -17.56
C GLY A 46 -0.73 -4.26 -17.17
N ASN A 47 -0.12 -5.13 -16.37
CA ASN A 47 -0.74 -6.39 -15.97
C ASN A 47 -1.98 -6.18 -15.08
N ILE A 48 -1.87 -5.36 -14.02
CA ILE A 48 -2.98 -5.12 -13.11
C ILE A 48 -4.14 -4.38 -13.81
N LYS A 49 -3.81 -3.45 -14.71
CA LYS A 49 -4.77 -2.73 -15.53
C LYS A 49 -5.55 -3.67 -16.44
N SER A 50 -4.85 -4.54 -17.17
CA SER A 50 -5.45 -5.54 -18.05
C SER A 50 -6.41 -6.47 -17.33
N VAL A 51 -6.03 -6.99 -16.15
CA VAL A 51 -6.90 -7.84 -15.34
C VAL A 51 -8.11 -7.07 -14.81
N ALA A 52 -7.90 -5.85 -14.31
CA ALA A 52 -8.99 -5.03 -13.80
C ALA A 52 -10.02 -4.69 -14.90
N GLU A 53 -9.57 -4.38 -16.11
CA GLU A 53 -10.44 -4.11 -17.25
C GLU A 53 -11.21 -5.38 -17.70
N LYS A 54 -10.51 -6.52 -17.82
CA LYS A 54 -11.11 -7.80 -18.22
C LYS A 54 -12.19 -8.25 -17.25
N GLU A 55 -11.95 -8.13 -15.96
CA GLU A 55 -12.87 -8.54 -14.90
C GLU A 55 -13.84 -7.41 -14.47
N LYS A 56 -13.74 -6.22 -15.08
CA LYS A 56 -14.54 -5.02 -14.74
C LYS A 56 -14.48 -4.67 -13.25
N LEU A 57 -13.28 -4.76 -12.66
CA LEU A 57 -13.09 -4.53 -11.24
C LEU A 57 -13.11 -3.03 -10.89
N PRO A 58 -13.64 -2.65 -9.73
CA PRO A 58 -13.55 -1.29 -9.19
C PRO A 58 -12.13 -0.99 -8.68
N LEU A 59 -11.15 -0.96 -9.59
CA LEU A 59 -9.74 -0.76 -9.29
C LEU A 59 -9.20 0.42 -10.08
N LYS A 60 -8.48 1.30 -9.39
CA LYS A 60 -7.80 2.46 -9.95
C LYS A 60 -6.32 2.42 -9.63
N ILE A 61 -5.51 2.91 -10.55
CA ILE A 61 -4.06 2.93 -10.40
C ILE A 61 -3.63 4.35 -10.13
N VAL A 62 -2.84 4.56 -9.08
CA VAL A 62 -2.33 5.87 -8.67
C VAL A 62 -0.82 5.78 -8.48
N GLN A 63 -0.10 6.80 -8.97
CA GLN A 63 1.33 6.91 -8.70
C GLN A 63 1.56 7.29 -7.24
N LEU A 64 2.39 6.53 -6.54
CA LEU A 64 2.81 6.81 -5.18
C LEU A 64 4.18 6.19 -4.91
N ASP A 65 5.14 7.04 -4.58
CA ASP A 65 6.42 6.66 -4.01
C ASP A 65 6.37 6.92 -2.50
N VAL A 66 6.50 5.87 -1.69
CA VAL A 66 6.44 5.98 -0.24
C VAL A 66 7.63 6.72 0.37
N THR A 67 8.70 6.91 -0.40
CA THR A 67 9.92 7.62 0.03
C THR A 67 9.87 9.11 -0.29
N ASP A 68 8.82 9.59 -0.97
CA ASP A 68 8.66 10.98 -1.39
C ASP A 68 7.39 11.61 -0.78
N ASP A 69 7.58 12.65 0.04
CA ASP A 69 6.49 13.34 0.74
C ASP A 69 5.48 13.97 -0.23
N GLY A 70 5.98 14.57 -1.32
CA GLY A 70 5.14 15.20 -2.34
C GLY A 70 4.31 14.17 -3.08
N SER A 71 4.91 13.03 -3.44
CA SER A 71 4.22 11.92 -4.09
C SER A 71 3.10 11.37 -3.21
N VAL A 72 3.38 11.12 -1.92
CA VAL A 72 2.37 10.63 -0.97
C VAL A 72 1.24 11.64 -0.79
N LYS A 73 1.56 12.91 -0.59
CA LYS A 73 0.57 13.98 -0.43
C LYS A 73 -0.35 14.09 -1.66
N ASN A 74 0.22 14.13 -2.85
CA ASN A 74 -0.54 14.26 -4.10
C ASN A 74 -1.44 13.04 -4.34
N ALA A 75 -0.92 11.84 -4.11
CA ALA A 75 -1.70 10.60 -4.24
C ALA A 75 -2.88 10.57 -3.26
N MET A 76 -2.66 10.89 -1.98
CA MET A 76 -3.72 10.90 -0.99
C MET A 76 -4.76 11.98 -1.28
N GLN A 77 -4.35 13.18 -1.68
CA GLN A 77 -5.28 14.24 -2.08
C GLN A 77 -6.15 13.82 -3.26
N SER A 78 -5.57 13.18 -4.28
CA SER A 78 -6.32 12.66 -5.43
C SER A 78 -7.33 11.60 -5.02
N ILE A 79 -6.92 10.64 -4.20
CA ILE A 79 -7.80 9.56 -3.70
C ILE A 79 -8.97 10.15 -2.90
N ILE A 80 -8.69 11.07 -1.99
CA ILE A 80 -9.71 11.67 -1.13
C ILE A 80 -10.65 12.60 -1.91
N ALA A 81 -10.15 13.36 -2.87
CA ALA A 81 -10.98 14.18 -3.73
C ALA A 81 -12.01 13.34 -4.50
N GLU A 82 -11.66 12.11 -4.84
CA GLU A 82 -12.54 11.21 -5.59
C GLU A 82 -13.43 10.35 -4.69
N ALA A 83 -12.87 9.75 -3.64
CA ALA A 83 -13.55 8.74 -2.82
C ALA A 83 -14.10 9.28 -1.50
N SER A 84 -13.62 10.44 -1.04
CA SER A 84 -14.01 11.12 0.22
C SER A 84 -13.75 10.32 1.50
N ARG A 85 -13.23 9.09 1.40
CA ARG A 85 -12.97 8.18 2.52
C ARG A 85 -11.86 7.18 2.20
N ILE A 86 -11.24 6.62 3.23
CA ILE A 86 -10.35 5.45 3.16
C ILE A 86 -10.76 4.52 4.30
N ASP A 87 -11.20 3.30 4.00
CA ASP A 87 -11.61 2.32 5.01
C ASP A 87 -10.49 1.32 5.34
N VAL A 88 -9.64 1.05 4.34
CA VAL A 88 -8.53 0.08 4.46
C VAL A 88 -7.27 0.68 3.88
N LEU A 89 -6.20 0.69 4.67
CA LEU A 89 -4.84 0.99 4.20
C LEU A 89 -3.96 -0.24 4.33
N VAL A 90 -3.40 -0.70 3.21
CA VAL A 90 -2.43 -1.80 3.17
C VAL A 90 -1.05 -1.25 2.85
N ASN A 91 -0.21 -1.08 3.86
CA ASN A 91 1.20 -0.73 3.70
C ASN A 91 2.00 -1.99 3.31
N ASN A 92 2.09 -2.23 1.99
CA ASN A 92 2.79 -3.38 1.43
C ASN A 92 4.09 -2.99 0.73
N ALA A 93 4.25 -1.74 0.29
CA ALA A 93 5.50 -1.29 -0.31
C ALA A 93 6.69 -1.53 0.62
N GLY A 94 7.70 -2.20 0.09
CA GLY A 94 8.90 -2.54 0.84
C GLY A 94 9.75 -3.57 0.12
N TYR A 95 10.99 -3.75 0.58
CA TYR A 95 11.92 -4.76 0.08
C TYR A 95 12.82 -5.25 1.20
N ALA A 96 13.44 -6.41 0.99
CA ALA A 96 14.45 -6.97 1.90
C ALA A 96 15.85 -6.79 1.32
N LEU A 97 16.81 -6.42 2.16
CA LEU A 97 18.24 -6.60 1.88
C LEU A 97 18.64 -8.01 2.24
N ASN A 98 19.35 -8.67 1.35
CA ASN A 98 19.89 -10.00 1.56
C ASN A 98 21.42 -9.91 1.54
N GLY A 99 22.07 -10.38 2.59
CA GLY A 99 23.51 -10.37 2.74
C GLY A 99 23.92 -10.62 4.19
N ALA A 100 25.21 -10.87 4.43
CA ALA A 100 25.75 -10.84 5.77
C ALA A 100 25.74 -9.40 6.28
N PHE A 101 25.47 -9.20 7.56
CA PHE A 101 25.28 -7.85 8.11
C PHE A 101 26.51 -6.96 7.95
N GLU A 102 27.69 -7.57 8.05
CA GLU A 102 28.99 -6.93 7.86
C GLU A 102 29.26 -6.45 6.43
N ASP A 103 28.56 -7.03 5.45
CA ASP A 103 28.74 -6.69 4.03
C ASP A 103 27.76 -5.61 3.56
N LEU A 104 26.75 -5.25 4.39
CA LEU A 104 25.75 -4.26 4.03
C LEU A 104 26.30 -2.84 4.19
N ALA A 105 26.23 -2.05 3.12
CA ALA A 105 26.55 -0.64 3.21
C ALA A 105 25.52 0.11 4.06
N MET A 106 25.97 1.11 4.81
CA MET A 106 25.10 1.92 5.65
C MET A 106 24.03 2.66 4.81
N GLU A 107 24.35 3.03 3.59
CA GLU A 107 23.44 3.66 2.62
C GLU A 107 22.31 2.72 2.20
N GLU A 108 22.60 1.43 2.02
CA GLU A 108 21.58 0.43 1.71
C GLU A 108 20.63 0.20 2.88
N LEU A 109 21.19 0.13 4.10
CA LEU A 109 20.38 0.06 5.32
C LEU A 109 19.46 1.27 5.47
N LYS A 110 19.99 2.50 5.31
CA LYS A 110 19.19 3.73 5.36
C LYS A 110 18.08 3.73 4.32
N ALA A 111 18.36 3.34 3.08
CA ALA A 111 17.37 3.27 2.01
C ALA A 111 16.27 2.24 2.31
N GLN A 112 16.63 1.10 2.92
CA GLN A 112 15.64 0.11 3.36
C GLN A 112 14.75 0.66 4.47
N TYR A 113 15.32 1.32 5.48
CA TYR A 113 14.56 1.94 6.56
C TYR A 113 13.67 3.08 6.03
N GLU A 114 14.17 3.86 5.08
CA GLU A 114 13.39 4.91 4.42
C GLU A 114 12.13 4.34 3.76
N THR A 115 12.24 3.22 3.07
CA THR A 115 11.08 2.58 2.44
C THR A 115 10.21 1.83 3.46
N ASN A 116 10.82 0.94 4.27
CA ASN A 116 10.07 -0.05 5.05
C ASN A 116 9.53 0.50 6.38
N LEU A 117 10.10 1.60 6.89
CA LEU A 117 9.70 2.22 8.15
C LEU A 117 9.14 3.63 7.92
N PHE A 118 9.95 4.55 7.39
CA PHE A 118 9.52 5.93 7.22
C PHE A 118 8.46 6.07 6.15
N GLY A 119 8.55 5.29 5.07
CA GLY A 119 7.52 5.23 4.03
C GLY A 119 6.16 4.78 4.58
N VAL A 120 6.14 3.74 5.41
CA VAL A 120 4.91 3.28 6.09
C VAL A 120 4.35 4.39 6.99
N THR A 121 5.20 5.05 7.77
CA THR A 121 4.79 6.14 8.66
C THR A 121 4.20 7.30 7.86
N ARG A 122 4.88 7.73 6.82
CA ARG A 122 4.48 8.83 5.93
C ARG A 122 3.10 8.59 5.30
N VAL A 123 2.90 7.42 4.72
CA VAL A 123 1.61 7.05 4.09
C VAL A 123 0.51 6.96 5.15
N THR A 124 0.80 6.36 6.30
CA THR A 124 -0.17 6.23 7.40
C THR A 124 -0.59 7.60 7.94
N GLN A 125 0.36 8.50 8.20
CA GLN A 125 0.07 9.86 8.65
C GLN A 125 -0.79 10.64 7.64
N ALA A 126 -0.53 10.47 6.35
CA ALA A 126 -1.33 11.12 5.31
C ALA A 126 -2.75 10.54 5.18
N ALA A 127 -2.96 9.28 5.53
CA ALA A 127 -4.27 8.62 5.46
C ALA A 127 -5.12 8.87 6.72
N LEU A 128 -4.53 8.94 7.91
CA LEU A 128 -5.23 9.03 9.21
C LEU A 128 -6.32 10.11 9.29
N PRO A 129 -6.12 11.37 8.85
CA PRO A 129 -7.14 12.40 8.95
C PRO A 129 -8.44 12.07 8.19
N HIS A 130 -8.37 11.11 7.28
CA HIS A 130 -9.48 10.69 6.43
C HIS A 130 -10.13 9.38 6.93
N HIS A 131 -9.50 8.74 7.91
CA HIS A 131 -10.00 7.55 8.60
C HIS A 131 -10.97 7.84 9.73
N GLU A 132 -10.78 8.92 10.46
CA GLU A 132 -11.60 9.31 11.62
C GLU A 132 -13.10 9.44 11.31
N LYS A 133 -13.44 9.45 10.03
CA LYS A 133 -14.83 9.49 9.55
C LYS A 133 -15.46 8.11 9.33
N THR A 134 -14.72 7.03 9.55
CA THR A 134 -15.20 5.67 9.29
C THR A 134 -15.16 4.85 10.57
N GLU A 135 -16.26 4.14 10.90
CA GLU A 135 -16.39 3.31 12.10
C GLU A 135 -15.47 2.08 12.13
N PHE A 136 -14.75 1.81 11.02
CA PHE A 136 -13.92 0.61 10.85
C PHE A 136 -12.56 0.95 10.24
N TRP A 137 -11.49 0.71 11.01
CA TRP A 137 -10.13 0.83 10.53
C TRP A 137 -9.37 -0.48 10.69
N CYS A 138 -8.73 -0.95 9.60
CA CYS A 138 -7.83 -2.09 9.65
C CYS A 138 -6.47 -1.70 9.06
N HIS A 139 -5.45 -1.62 9.91
CA HIS A 139 -4.06 -1.46 9.49
C HIS A 139 -3.38 -2.84 9.50
N ARG A 140 -2.98 -3.32 8.34
CA ARG A 140 -2.21 -4.56 8.25
C ARG A 140 -0.86 -4.30 7.59
N LYS A 141 0.21 -4.55 8.33
CA LYS A 141 1.57 -4.61 7.80
C LYS A 141 1.92 -6.07 7.52
N TYR A 142 2.25 -6.40 6.29
CA TYR A 142 2.79 -7.72 5.97
C TYR A 142 4.28 -7.72 6.27
N GLN A 143 4.69 -8.56 7.22
CA GLN A 143 6.07 -8.79 7.55
C GLN A 143 6.51 -10.09 6.90
N PHE A 144 7.46 -10.02 5.95
CA PHE A 144 8.08 -11.21 5.40
C PHE A 144 8.97 -11.85 6.45
N ARG A 145 8.76 -13.14 6.67
CA ARG A 145 9.68 -13.97 7.43
C ARG A 145 10.64 -14.60 6.43
N CYS A 146 11.87 -14.13 6.34
CA CYS A 146 12.95 -14.92 5.74
C CYS A 146 13.20 -16.14 6.61
N GLY A 147 13.39 -17.30 5.96
CA GLY A 147 13.45 -18.61 6.59
C GLY A 147 14.48 -18.75 7.70
N ASN A 148 14.14 -19.62 8.64
CA ASN A 148 14.96 -20.31 9.64
C ASN A 148 16.16 -19.56 10.24
N HIS A 149 15.92 -18.66 11.21
CA HIS A 149 16.74 -18.58 12.40
C HIS A 149 15.90 -18.12 13.59
N ARG A 150 16.09 -18.78 14.73
CA ARG A 150 15.37 -18.59 15.99
C ARG A 150 15.55 -17.16 16.49
N GLY A 151 14.45 -16.51 16.82
CA GLY A 151 14.46 -15.41 17.75
C GLY A 151 13.93 -14.08 17.23
N LEU A 152 13.03 -13.53 18.02
CA LEU A 152 12.43 -12.21 18.04
C LEU A 152 11.23 -12.01 17.13
N SER A 153 10.08 -12.46 17.63
CA SER A 153 8.78 -12.00 17.14
C SER A 153 8.41 -10.70 17.85
N TRP A 154 8.43 -9.59 17.15
CA TRP A 154 7.74 -8.39 17.60
C TRP A 154 6.29 -8.47 17.10
N ARG A 155 5.38 -8.78 18.00
CA ARG A 155 3.95 -8.64 17.75
C ARG A 155 3.58 -7.20 18.09
N ILE A 156 3.38 -6.36 17.08
CA ILE A 156 2.59 -5.14 17.26
C ILE A 156 1.15 -5.57 16.98
N ARG A 157 0.39 -5.73 18.06
CA ARG A 157 -1.06 -5.90 18.01
C ARG A 157 -1.63 -4.48 18.07
N LEU A 158 -2.07 -3.98 16.94
CA LEU A 158 -2.92 -2.80 16.91
C LEU A 158 -4.34 -3.31 16.64
N CYS A 159 -5.18 -3.10 17.63
CA CYS A 159 -6.63 -3.36 17.56
C CYS A 159 -7.31 -2.33 16.70
#